data_e1882f0291cc08b5db9052ce61c9ea65
#
_entry.id   e1882f0291cc08b5db9052ce61c9ea65
#
_cell.length_a   1.000
_cell.length_b   1.000
_cell.length_c   1.000
_cell.angle_alpha   90.00
_cell.angle_beta   90.00
_cell.angle_gamma   90.00
#
_symmetry.space_group_name_H-M   'P 1'
#
loop_
_entity.id
_entity.type
_entity.pdbx_description
1 polymer ?
#
loop_
_entity_poly.entity_id
_entity_poly.type
_entity_poly.pdbx_seq_one_letter_code
_entity_poly.pdbx_strand_id
1 'polypeptide(L)' 'MRFEVVEHIATLSASETGWRKELNKVSWNDSEPKYDIRSWKDDYSRVGKGVTLFEDEMKVLANAIQNLEEKKKE' A
#
# COMPACT_ATOMS: atom_id res chain seq x y z
N MET A 1 18.99 2.55 3.61
CA MET A 1 17.86 1.91 2.90
C MET A 1 17.45 2.76 1.72
N ARG A 2 17.40 2.16 0.53
CA ARG A 2 16.96 2.87 -0.67
C ARG A 2 15.58 2.36 -1.07
N PHE A 3 14.77 3.24 -1.60
CA PHE A 3 13.47 2.87 -2.10
C PHE A 3 13.02 3.87 -3.16
N GLU A 4 12.07 3.42 -3.97
CA GLU A 4 11.42 4.28 -4.95
C GLU A 4 9.94 3.94 -4.98
N VAL A 5 9.08 4.95 -4.81
CA VAL A 5 7.64 4.78 -4.99
C VAL A 5 7.39 4.82 -6.49
N VAL A 6 7.23 3.66 -7.09
CA VAL A 6 7.12 3.52 -8.54
C VAL A 6 5.74 3.95 -9.03
N GLU A 7 4.71 3.64 -8.25
CA GLU A 7 3.34 3.97 -8.62
C GLU A 7 2.51 4.19 -7.36
N HIS A 8 1.81 5.31 -7.32
CA HIS A 8 0.83 5.57 -6.26
C HIS A 8 -0.53 5.05 -6.74
N ILE A 9 -1.11 4.12 -6.00
CA ILE A 9 -2.38 3.50 -6.38
C ILE A 9 -3.55 4.15 -5.68
N ALA A 10 -3.47 4.31 -4.36
CA ALA A 10 -4.57 4.89 -3.59
C ALA A 10 -4.11 5.42 -2.25
N THR A 11 -4.72 6.50 -1.80
CA THR A 11 -4.57 6.98 -0.43
C THR A 11 -5.72 6.41 0.38
N LEU A 12 -5.39 5.63 1.42
CA LEU A 12 -6.39 4.98 2.24
C LEU A 12 -6.90 5.90 3.34
N SER A 13 -6.02 6.73 3.89
CA SER A 13 -6.39 7.70 4.93
C SER A 13 -5.30 8.76 5.02
N ALA A 14 -5.67 9.90 5.61
CA ALA A 14 -4.73 10.99 5.86
C ALA A 14 -5.05 11.57 7.24
N SER A 15 -4.00 11.78 8.05
CA SER A 15 -4.15 12.35 9.37
C SER A 15 -3.86 13.83 9.37
N GLU A 16 -4.27 14.51 10.44
CA GLU A 16 -4.01 15.94 10.60
C GLU A 16 -2.54 16.24 10.76
N THR A 17 -1.76 15.25 11.17
CA THR A 17 -0.31 15.42 11.37
C THR A 17 0.49 15.27 10.07
N GLY A 18 -0.19 14.99 8.96
CA GLY A 18 0.44 14.86 7.66
C GLY A 18 0.84 13.45 7.27
N TRP A 19 0.58 12.46 8.11
CA TRP A 19 0.80 11.07 7.75
C TRP A 19 -0.34 10.58 6.87
N ARG A 20 0.01 9.86 5.81
CA ARG A 20 -0.95 9.27 4.88
C ARG A 20 -0.71 7.78 4.83
N LYS A 21 -1.76 7.00 4.93
CA LYS A 21 -1.65 5.55 4.70
C LYS A 21 -2.00 5.32 3.24
N GLU A 22 -1.07 4.71 2.51
CA GLU A 22 -1.20 4.57 1.06
C GLU A 22 -0.96 3.15 0.60
N LEU A 23 -1.63 2.82 -0.49
CA LEU A 23 -1.35 1.62 -1.28
C LEU A 23 -0.53 2.07 -2.49
N ASN A 24 0.67 1.56 -2.60
CA ASN A 24 1.60 1.92 -3.67
C ASN A 24 2.30 0.68 -4.22
N LYS A 25 2.99 0.86 -5.33
CA LYS A 25 4.04 -0.09 -5.74
C LYS A 25 5.38 0.55 -5.41
N VAL A 26 6.18 -0.17 -4.65
CA VAL A 26 7.46 0.34 -4.13
C VAL A 26 8.58 -0.63 -4.48
N SER A 27 9.67 -0.09 -4.96
CA SER A 27 10.91 -0.82 -5.17
C SER A 27 11.82 -0.58 -3.98
N TRP A 28 12.08 -1.63 -3.22
CA TRP A 28 12.96 -1.56 -2.04
C TRP A 28 14.36 -2.04 -2.43
N ASN A 29 15.36 -1.19 -2.19
CA ASN A 29 16.77 -1.54 -2.45
C ASN A 29 16.99 -2.05 -3.88
N ASP A 30 16.38 -1.37 -4.84
CA ASP A 30 16.50 -1.68 -6.29
C ASP A 30 15.91 -3.05 -6.67
N SER A 31 15.07 -3.63 -5.83
CA SER A 31 14.39 -4.87 -6.17
C SER A 31 13.17 -4.58 -7.04
N GLU A 32 12.54 -5.64 -7.56
CA GLU A 32 11.33 -5.48 -8.34
C GLU A 32 10.23 -4.83 -7.51
N PRO A 33 9.44 -3.92 -8.11
CA PRO A 33 8.36 -3.27 -7.37
C PRO A 33 7.34 -4.27 -6.84
N LYS A 34 6.93 -4.06 -5.61
CA LYS A 34 5.92 -4.88 -4.94
C LYS A 34 4.83 -3.98 -4.41
N TYR A 35 3.68 -4.55 -4.14
CA TYR A 35 2.61 -3.81 -3.48
C TYR A 35 3.02 -3.50 -2.05
N ASP A 36 2.63 -2.32 -1.58
CA ASP A 36 3.01 -1.88 -0.24
C ASP A 36 1.88 -1.04 0.36
N ILE A 37 1.53 -1.36 1.59
CA ILE A 37 0.56 -0.59 2.36
C ILE A 37 1.29 -0.07 3.58
N ARG A 38 1.48 1.26 3.64
CA ARG A 38 2.17 1.85 4.79
C ARG A 38 1.88 3.34 4.90
N SER A 39 2.29 3.89 6.03
CA SER A 39 2.19 5.33 6.27
C SER A 39 3.41 6.05 5.73
N TRP A 40 3.18 7.21 5.13
CA TRP A 40 4.21 8.07 4.56
C TRP A 40 3.98 9.51 4.98
N LYS A 41 5.05 10.29 5.02
CA LYS A 41 4.97 11.72 5.31
C LYS A 41 6.03 12.47 4.52
N ASP A 42 5.78 13.78 4.27
CA ASP A 42 6.74 14.70 3.65
C ASP A 42 7.26 14.22 2.30
N ASP A 43 6.38 13.98 1.34
CA ASP A 43 6.75 13.54 -0.02
C ASP A 43 7.60 12.28 0.01
N TYR A 44 7.23 11.33 0.89
CA TYR A 44 7.89 10.03 1.02
C TYR A 44 9.28 10.08 1.66
N SER A 45 9.70 11.23 2.18
CA SER A 45 10.99 11.30 2.88
C SER A 45 10.93 10.62 4.25
N ARG A 46 9.72 10.49 4.82
CA ARG A 46 9.53 9.83 6.11
C ARG A 46 8.71 8.58 5.90
N VAL A 47 9.30 7.44 6.29
CA VAL A 47 8.73 6.11 6.07
C VAL A 47 8.19 5.58 7.38
N GLY A 48 6.89 5.26 7.40
CA GLY A 48 6.26 4.71 8.59
C GLY A 48 6.13 3.20 8.51
N LYS A 49 5.33 2.66 9.43
CA LYS A 49 5.09 1.22 9.49
C LYS A 49 4.17 0.78 8.36
N GLY A 50 4.38 -0.45 7.90
CA GLY A 50 3.54 -1.00 6.86
C GLY A 50 3.92 -2.42 6.52
N VAL A 51 3.33 -2.91 5.43
CA VAL A 51 3.53 -4.29 4.97
C VAL A 51 3.73 -4.28 3.47
N THR A 52 4.68 -5.11 3.02
CA THR A 52 4.93 -5.33 1.60
C THR A 52 4.31 -6.66 1.21
N LEU A 53 3.62 -6.69 0.08
CA LEU A 53 2.90 -7.87 -0.38
C LEU A 53 3.38 -8.25 -1.78
N PHE A 54 3.55 -9.56 -1.99
CA PHE A 54 3.76 -10.08 -3.32
C PHE A 54 2.47 -9.95 -4.13
N GLU A 55 2.60 -10.03 -5.45
CA GLU A 55 1.44 -9.86 -6.32
C GLU A 55 0.34 -10.87 -6.05
N ASP A 56 0.71 -12.13 -5.85
CA ASP A 56 -0.27 -13.18 -5.55
C ASP A 56 -0.94 -12.95 -4.19
N GLU A 57 -0.21 -12.45 -3.21
CA GLU A 57 -0.79 -12.10 -1.91
C GLU A 57 -1.81 -10.99 -2.04
N MET A 58 -1.51 -9.98 -2.86
CA MET A 58 -2.43 -8.86 -3.08
C MET A 58 -3.70 -9.35 -3.78
N LYS A 59 -3.58 -10.31 -4.69
CA LYS A 59 -4.74 -10.89 -5.37
C LYS A 59 -5.65 -11.62 -4.40
N VAL A 60 -5.08 -12.37 -3.46
CA VAL A 60 -5.87 -13.06 -2.43
C VAL A 60 -6.60 -12.04 -1.56
N LEU A 61 -5.90 -10.98 -1.16
CA LEU A 61 -6.50 -9.91 -0.35
C LEU A 61 -7.65 -9.24 -1.09
N ALA A 62 -7.44 -8.86 -2.34
CA ALA A 62 -8.46 -8.20 -3.15
C ALA A 62 -9.69 -9.08 -3.32
N ASN A 63 -9.48 -10.36 -3.60
CA ASN A 63 -10.57 -11.31 -3.76
C ASN A 63 -11.35 -11.50 -2.46
N ALA A 64 -10.66 -11.55 -1.34
CA ALA A 64 -11.31 -11.73 -0.03
C ALA A 64 -12.22 -10.53 0.27
N ILE A 65 -11.76 -9.32 -0.02
CA ILE A 65 -12.55 -8.11 0.20
C ILE A 65 -13.75 -8.09 -0.73
N GLN A 66 -13.55 -8.43 -1.99
CA GLN A 66 -14.62 -8.45 -2.97
C GLN A 66 -15.70 -9.46 -2.60
N ASN A 67 -15.31 -10.66 -2.18
CA ASN A 67 -16.26 -11.69 -1.76
C ASN A 67 -17.08 -11.23 -0.55
N LEU A 68 -16.44 -10.54 0.37
CA LEU A 68 -17.10 -10.01 1.54
C LEU A 68 -18.18 -8.97 1.15
N GLU A 69 -17.85 -8.08 0.22
CA GLU A 69 -18.78 -7.07 -0.27
C GLU A 69 -19.97 -7.72 -1.00
N GLU A 70 -19.73 -8.76 -1.79
CA GLU A 70 -20.79 -9.46 -2.49
C GLU A 70 -21.75 -10.12 -1.51
N LYS A 71 -21.23 -10.71 -0.43
CA LYS A 71 -22.09 -11.33 0.59
C LYS A 71 -22.97 -10.31 1.31
N LYS A 72 -22.48 -9.08 1.48
CA LYS A 72 -23.26 -8.02 2.13
C LYS A 72 -24.43 -7.55 1.28
N LYS A 73 -24.38 -7.77 -0.03
CA LYS A 73 -25.43 -7.34 -0.95
C LYS A 73 -26.59 -8.34 -0.99
N GLU A 74 -26.40 -9.51 -0.48
CA GLU A 74 -27.46 -10.52 -0.36
C GLU A 74 -28.26 -10.27 0.93
#